data_bc72404512fa66d31fa524aa63b2701a
#
_entry.id   bc72404512fa66d31fa524aa63b2701a
#
_cell.length_a   1.000
_cell.length_b   1.000
_cell.length_c   1.000
_cell.angle_alpha   90.00
_cell.angle_beta   90.00
_cell.angle_gamma   90.00
#
_symmetry.space_group_name_H-M   'P 1'
#
loop_
_entity.id
_entity.type
_entity.pdbx_description
1 polymer ?
#
loop_
_entity_poly.entity_id
_entity_poly.type
_entity_poly.pdbx_seq_one_letter_code
_entity_poly.pdbx_strand_id
1 'polypeptide(L)'
;MEKIENKKKIIIVSIAVTLILAIAISFGYLGIFNIDLNNVMNVNITANKIDNAVLDTTTTNFSITVDPYNMTEETSTTYIASNTSTLNVSLDANTTKTGVTCTYDIIFNYDSSSDKYTSKTTGTFKEFTLQVIGPEVGNNEFMSEDDFPSANMTVVKNAKISNSKKGNPSVHNWTINTKFYNLAFDQSNLINKTYSGTFKVANVTCYQTEAINQININVTDLPYNNPNSNYSLSNLSGITSSNISWDNINRMISIKNGVDDGASATLTKTTNTTGTLLSSVITAGVGTSGDGVITKVTDNNTEQYRYQGNNPNNYVSFNNQLWRIIGYVPVCLEVSPVTEDTTINGVAFKQGEAQCTKWENRVKIIKADPIGAFAYNKTEFSSSNPIVWIGSTVQGLLNTCYLGKKDGCSKYCYVYSTTQGVCNYSQNGINENDSYGNMIESVYYNIGIAGSYSLSSSNFYAKEIIKQTSENTSIGLMYASDFGYAISGYTGNLSYSSANSQMVNNWLFGQGDEWTMTAYNSSRPVDVFHYGGLADYNDASYCYAVRPVLYLQSNVSKLSGDGTMASPYTLGM
;
A
#
# COMPACT_ATOMS: atom_id res chain seq x y z
N MET A 1 -14.73 28.57 48.61
CA MET A 1 -14.88 27.26 48.00
C MET A 1 -15.75 27.29 46.73
N GLU A 2 -16.87 27.95 46.73
CA GLU A 2 -17.78 28.05 45.58
C GLU A 2 -17.20 28.64 44.28
N LYS A 3 -16.26 29.58 44.39
CA LYS A 3 -15.59 30.24 43.25
C LYS A 3 -14.60 29.33 42.53
N ILE A 4 -14.08 28.28 43.20
CA ILE A 4 -13.13 27.33 42.65
C ILE A 4 -13.89 26.19 41.96
N GLU A 5 -15.03 25.82 42.50
CA GLU A 5 -15.92 24.78 41.92
C GLU A 5 -16.55 25.27 40.62
N ASN A 6 -16.97 26.52 40.53
CA ASN A 6 -17.46 27.13 39.31
C ASN A 6 -16.38 27.28 38.23
N LYS A 7 -15.10 27.53 38.57
CA LYS A 7 -14.02 27.53 37.59
C LYS A 7 -13.72 26.11 37.06
N LYS A 8 -13.78 25.10 37.91
CA LYS A 8 -13.63 23.70 37.47
C LYS A 8 -14.78 23.27 36.58
N LYS A 9 -16.01 23.63 36.89
CA LYS A 9 -17.17 23.37 36.04
C LYS A 9 -17.08 24.08 34.68
N ILE A 10 -16.60 25.32 34.65
CA ILE A 10 -16.42 26.08 33.40
C ILE A 10 -15.29 25.46 32.56
N ILE A 11 -14.21 25.00 33.16
CA ILE A 11 -13.12 24.34 32.43
C ILE A 11 -13.57 22.99 31.90
N ILE A 12 -14.31 22.19 32.67
CA ILE A 12 -14.86 20.91 32.23
C ILE A 12 -15.87 21.11 31.09
N VAL A 13 -16.72 22.12 31.21
CA VAL A 13 -17.70 22.47 30.15
C VAL A 13 -16.96 23.00 28.91
N SER A 14 -15.91 23.80 29.04
CA SER A 14 -15.10 24.25 27.88
C SER A 14 -14.40 23.11 27.19
N ILE A 15 -13.82 22.16 27.93
CA ILE A 15 -13.16 20.97 27.36
C ILE A 15 -14.21 20.06 26.70
N ALA A 16 -15.37 19.88 27.34
CA ALA A 16 -16.48 19.11 26.76
C ALA A 16 -17.03 19.77 25.49
N VAL A 17 -17.18 21.11 25.48
CA VAL A 17 -17.64 21.86 24.31
C VAL A 17 -16.61 21.84 23.18
N THR A 18 -15.31 21.92 23.49
CA THR A 18 -14.26 21.79 22.47
C THR A 18 -14.17 20.37 21.93
N LEU A 19 -14.38 19.35 22.78
CA LEU A 19 -14.48 17.95 22.36
C LEU A 19 -15.73 17.70 21.53
N ILE A 20 -16.88 18.27 21.92
CA ILE A 20 -18.15 18.20 21.20
C ILE A 20 -18.05 18.93 19.84
N LEU A 21 -17.35 20.09 19.77
CA LEU A 21 -17.10 20.76 18.49
C LEU A 21 -16.16 19.97 17.58
N ALA A 22 -15.12 19.34 18.13
CA ALA A 22 -14.23 18.48 17.37
C ALA A 22 -14.93 17.20 16.88
N ILE A 23 -15.91 16.70 17.65
CA ILE A 23 -16.76 15.55 17.31
C ILE A 23 -17.87 15.96 16.34
N ALA A 24 -18.47 17.14 16.48
CA ALA A 24 -19.55 17.64 15.61
C ALA A 24 -19.08 17.93 14.16
N ILE A 25 -17.77 18.16 13.96
CA ILE A 25 -17.18 18.36 12.63
C ILE A 25 -17.02 17.04 11.86
N SER A 26 -17.20 15.88 12.51
CA SER A 26 -16.83 14.56 11.95
C SER A 26 -17.96 13.78 11.29
N PHE A 27 -19.21 14.23 11.26
CA PHE A 27 -20.32 13.34 10.90
C PHE A 27 -21.37 13.96 9.97
N GLY A 28 -21.56 13.33 8.82
CA GLY A 28 -22.59 13.67 7.85
C GLY A 28 -23.56 12.53 7.56
N TYR A 29 -24.77 12.86 7.24
CA TYR A 29 -25.84 11.93 6.91
C TYR A 29 -26.54 12.26 5.58
N LEU A 30 -27.05 11.21 4.93
CA LEU A 30 -27.61 11.22 3.60
C LEU A 30 -29.13 11.41 3.55
N GLY A 31 -29.60 12.23 2.66
CA GLY A 31 -31.01 12.23 2.29
C GLY A 31 -31.38 13.06 1.08
N ILE A 32 -32.08 12.45 0.20
CA ILE A 32 -32.95 12.90 -0.90
C ILE A 32 -32.28 13.68 -2.04
N PHE A 33 -32.34 13.08 -3.23
CA PHE A 33 -31.88 13.60 -4.50
C PHE A 33 -32.95 14.38 -5.24
N ASN A 34 -32.57 15.52 -5.83
CA ASN A 34 -33.30 16.10 -6.96
C ASN A 34 -32.45 15.95 -8.22
N ILE A 35 -32.95 15.25 -9.21
CA ILE A 35 -32.30 15.04 -10.49
C ILE A 35 -32.77 16.13 -11.44
N ASP A 36 -31.87 17.01 -11.85
CA ASP A 36 -32.12 17.89 -12.99
C ASP A 36 -31.59 17.23 -14.27
N LEU A 37 -32.49 17.03 -15.24
CA LEU A 37 -32.24 16.22 -16.44
C LEU A 37 -31.25 16.82 -17.46
N ASN A 38 -30.59 17.93 -17.13
CA ASN A 38 -29.71 18.67 -18.05
C ASN A 38 -28.22 18.52 -17.72
N ASN A 39 -27.66 17.31 -17.84
CA ASN A 39 -26.21 17.05 -17.72
C ASN A 39 -25.58 17.24 -16.33
N VAL A 40 -26.35 17.66 -15.33
CA VAL A 40 -25.87 17.97 -13.97
C VAL A 40 -26.82 17.33 -12.97
N MET A 41 -26.27 16.59 -12.03
CA MET A 41 -26.99 16.06 -10.89
C MET A 41 -26.53 16.76 -9.62
N ASN A 42 -27.45 17.46 -8.94
CA ASN A 42 -27.18 18.05 -7.64
C ASN A 42 -27.43 16.99 -6.55
N VAL A 43 -26.40 16.69 -5.79
CA VAL A 43 -26.48 15.79 -4.63
C VAL A 43 -26.56 16.67 -3.40
N ASN A 44 -27.73 16.71 -2.78
CA ASN A 44 -27.91 17.34 -1.48
C ASN A 44 -27.62 16.28 -0.41
N ILE A 45 -26.68 16.56 0.44
CA ILE A 45 -26.30 15.71 1.55
C ILE A 45 -26.93 16.32 2.79
N THR A 46 -27.94 15.65 3.35
CA THR A 46 -28.51 16.07 4.62
C THR A 46 -27.74 15.37 5.72
N ALA A 47 -26.95 16.12 6.48
CA ALA A 47 -26.35 15.63 7.70
C ALA A 47 -27.45 15.48 8.76
N ASN A 48 -27.79 14.27 9.13
CA ASN A 48 -28.44 14.07 10.42
C ASN A 48 -27.32 14.07 11.48
N LYS A 49 -27.42 15.04 12.39
CA LYS A 49 -26.60 15.08 13.59
C LYS A 49 -26.58 13.69 14.20
N ILE A 50 -25.40 13.07 14.26
CA ILE A 50 -25.23 11.92 15.13
C ILE A 50 -25.32 12.49 16.54
N ASP A 51 -26.45 12.25 17.20
CA ASP A 51 -26.55 12.49 18.61
C ASP A 51 -25.54 11.56 19.30
N ASN A 52 -24.36 12.14 19.57
CA ASN A 52 -23.41 11.73 20.57
C ASN A 52 -23.10 10.21 20.63
N ALA A 53 -22.16 9.73 19.82
CA ALA A 53 -21.40 8.57 20.27
C ALA A 53 -20.65 9.00 21.54
N VAL A 54 -20.94 8.38 22.66
CA VAL A 54 -20.27 8.69 23.92
C VAL A 54 -19.09 7.76 24.03
N LEU A 55 -17.88 8.29 23.80
CA LEU A 55 -16.66 7.64 24.25
C LEU A 55 -16.46 8.01 25.72
N ASP A 56 -16.73 7.06 26.59
CA ASP A 56 -16.46 7.21 28.02
C ASP A 56 -15.06 6.67 28.33
N THR A 57 -14.28 7.43 29.07
CA THR A 57 -12.89 7.11 29.38
C THR A 57 -12.60 7.32 30.83
N THR A 58 -11.88 6.38 31.42
CA THR A 58 -11.32 6.57 32.77
C THR A 58 -9.93 7.18 32.69
N THR A 59 -9.51 7.78 33.79
CA THR A 59 -8.13 8.20 33.99
C THR A 59 -7.57 7.34 35.10
N THR A 60 -6.37 6.81 34.95
CA THR A 60 -5.73 6.02 36.00
C THR A 60 -4.41 6.64 36.42
N ASN A 61 -4.16 6.58 37.71
CA ASN A 61 -2.95 7.07 38.32
C ASN A 61 -2.07 5.92 38.76
N PHE A 62 -0.79 6.13 38.79
CA PHE A 62 0.15 5.23 39.43
C PHE A 62 1.07 6.01 40.36
N SER A 63 1.62 5.33 41.35
CA SER A 63 2.70 5.87 42.22
C SER A 63 3.59 4.71 42.66
N ILE A 64 4.88 4.85 42.47
CA ILE A 64 5.89 3.91 42.95
C ILE A 64 6.92 4.69 43.72
N THR A 65 7.17 4.27 44.97
CA THR A 65 8.28 4.76 45.81
C THR A 65 9.35 3.69 45.92
N VAL A 66 10.59 4.05 45.63
CA VAL A 66 11.74 3.15 45.76
C VAL A 66 12.18 3.11 47.21
N ASP A 67 11.83 2.05 47.94
CA ASP A 67 12.14 1.86 49.36
C ASP A 67 13.48 1.12 49.52
N PRO A 68 14.48 1.71 50.16
CA PRO A 68 15.79 1.08 50.36
C PRO A 68 15.74 -0.22 51.17
N TYR A 69 14.74 -0.40 52.02
CA TYR A 69 14.61 -1.62 52.82
C TYR A 69 14.18 -2.86 52.01
N ASN A 70 13.68 -2.63 50.83
CA ASN A 70 13.28 -3.69 49.91
C ASN A 70 14.37 -4.04 48.87
N MET A 71 15.49 -3.30 48.87
CA MET A 71 16.61 -3.58 47.99
C MET A 71 17.51 -4.66 48.60
N THR A 72 17.43 -5.85 48.07
CA THR A 72 18.33 -6.97 48.43
C THR A 72 19.45 -7.09 47.39
N GLU A 73 20.55 -7.79 47.72
CA GLU A 73 21.74 -7.93 46.86
C GLU A 73 21.49 -8.67 45.54
N GLU A 74 20.53 -8.48 44.79
CA GLU A 74 20.30 -9.16 43.51
C GLU A 74 18.82 -9.24 43.17
N THR A 75 18.43 -9.27 41.97
CA THR A 75 18.62 -9.97 40.75
C THR A 75 17.75 -9.31 39.68
N SER A 76 18.14 -9.40 38.41
CA SER A 76 17.38 -8.90 37.26
C SER A 76 15.95 -9.45 37.08
N THR A 77 15.53 -10.39 37.92
CA THR A 77 14.20 -11.03 37.84
C THR A 77 13.29 -10.65 39.01
N THR A 78 13.81 -9.98 40.05
CA THR A 78 13.02 -9.62 41.23
C THR A 78 12.76 -8.10 41.22
N TYR A 79 11.49 -7.72 41.11
CA TYR A 79 11.12 -6.30 41.28
C TYR A 79 10.84 -6.01 42.75
N ILE A 80 11.26 -4.84 43.21
CA ILE A 80 11.08 -4.38 44.60
C ILE A 80 9.86 -3.50 44.77
N ALA A 81 9.38 -2.90 43.69
CA ALA A 81 8.15 -2.12 43.65
C ALA A 81 7.43 -2.37 42.34
N SER A 82 6.13 -2.46 42.42
CA SER A 82 5.29 -2.60 41.23
C SER A 82 3.94 -1.94 41.44
N ASN A 83 3.35 -1.49 40.36
CA ASN A 83 1.98 -1.02 40.32
C ASN A 83 1.27 -1.60 39.10
N THR A 84 0.04 -2.03 39.28
CA THR A 84 -0.85 -2.44 38.19
C THR A 84 -2.10 -1.58 38.25
N SER A 85 -2.38 -0.87 37.18
CA SER A 85 -3.55 -0.01 37.04
C SER A 85 -4.34 -0.41 35.81
N THR A 86 -5.61 -0.03 35.78
CA THR A 86 -6.49 -0.25 34.62
C THR A 86 -7.01 1.07 34.09
N LEU A 87 -7.05 1.17 32.76
CA LEU A 87 -7.69 2.27 32.05
C LEU A 87 -8.74 1.70 31.10
N ASN A 88 -9.97 2.18 31.24
CA ASN A 88 -11.09 1.69 30.47
C ASN A 88 -11.51 2.73 29.43
N VAL A 89 -11.77 2.25 28.22
CA VAL A 89 -12.33 3.03 27.12
C VAL A 89 -13.59 2.32 26.67
N SER A 90 -14.72 2.98 26.80
CA SER A 90 -16.03 2.43 26.45
C SER A 90 -16.67 3.27 25.34
N LEU A 91 -17.09 2.64 24.27
CA LEU A 91 -17.79 3.26 23.17
C LEU A 91 -19.20 2.69 23.04
N ASP A 92 -20.20 3.54 23.19
CA ASP A 92 -21.60 3.20 22.89
C ASP A 92 -22.06 3.91 21.61
N ALA A 93 -22.70 3.16 20.72
CA ALA A 93 -23.31 3.72 19.53
C ALA A 93 -24.68 4.29 19.86
N ASN A 94 -24.93 5.55 19.50
CA ASN A 94 -26.20 6.21 19.83
C ASN A 94 -27.38 5.75 19.00
N THR A 95 -27.16 5.04 17.92
CA THR A 95 -28.22 4.52 17.07
C THR A 95 -28.07 3.03 16.82
N THR A 96 -29.18 2.33 16.63
CA THR A 96 -29.18 0.90 16.27
C THR A 96 -28.90 0.65 14.80
N LYS A 97 -28.69 1.72 14.01
CA LYS A 97 -28.63 1.65 12.54
C LYS A 97 -27.24 1.84 11.98
N THR A 98 -26.30 2.38 12.75
CA THR A 98 -24.97 2.73 12.25
C THR A 98 -23.89 2.46 13.27
N GLY A 99 -22.83 1.79 12.85
CA GLY A 99 -21.64 1.60 13.66
C GLY A 99 -20.78 2.87 13.74
N VAL A 100 -20.09 3.02 14.85
CA VAL A 100 -19.10 4.08 15.08
C VAL A 100 -17.76 3.45 15.37
N THR A 101 -16.73 4.02 14.81
CA THR A 101 -15.34 3.67 15.15
C THR A 101 -14.66 4.93 15.65
N CYS A 102 -13.96 4.81 16.76
CA CYS A 102 -13.10 5.86 17.30
C CYS A 102 -11.65 5.39 17.31
N THR A 103 -10.75 6.30 16.93
CA THR A 103 -9.32 6.15 17.20
C THR A 103 -8.95 7.05 18.37
N TYR A 104 -8.01 6.62 19.18
CA TYR A 104 -7.54 7.37 20.33
C TYR A 104 -6.10 7.01 20.66
N ASP A 105 -5.44 7.90 21.39
CA ASP A 105 -4.13 7.67 21.97
C ASP A 105 -4.26 7.45 23.48
N ILE A 106 -3.30 6.76 24.08
CA ILE A 106 -3.08 6.76 25.52
C ILE A 106 -1.79 7.53 25.78
N ILE A 107 -1.90 8.59 26.57
CA ILE A 107 -0.75 9.42 26.94
C ILE A 107 -0.42 9.25 28.41
N PHE A 108 0.87 9.25 28.71
CA PHE A 108 1.42 9.30 30.03
C PHE A 108 1.89 10.72 30.36
N ASN A 109 1.51 11.22 31.51
CA ASN A 109 2.02 12.49 32.06
C ASN A 109 2.50 12.30 33.50
N TYR A 110 3.70 12.77 33.79
CA TYR A 110 4.18 12.88 35.17
C TYR A 110 3.36 13.87 35.97
N ASP A 111 3.15 13.56 37.23
CA ASP A 111 2.64 14.55 38.19
C ASP A 111 3.67 15.66 38.41
N SER A 112 3.22 16.86 38.73
CA SER A 112 4.10 18.03 38.92
C SER A 112 5.09 17.88 40.06
N SER A 113 4.77 17.03 41.05
CA SER A 113 5.60 16.73 42.24
C SER A 113 6.41 15.43 42.07
N SER A 114 6.27 14.72 40.95
CA SER A 114 6.96 13.47 40.73
C SER A 114 8.44 13.68 40.44
N ASP A 115 9.27 12.80 40.98
CA ASP A 115 10.62 12.60 40.44
C ASP A 115 10.49 12.15 38.97
N LYS A 116 11.48 12.53 38.16
CA LYS A 116 11.55 12.06 36.76
C LYS A 116 12.61 10.98 36.66
N TYR A 117 12.20 9.86 36.07
CA TYR A 117 13.13 8.78 35.82
C TYR A 117 14.04 9.14 34.64
N THR A 118 15.34 9.02 34.86
CA THR A 118 16.34 9.09 33.77
C THR A 118 16.99 7.74 33.67
N SER A 119 16.71 7.03 32.56
CA SER A 119 17.22 5.69 32.32
C SER A 119 18.73 5.60 32.50
N LYS A 120 19.18 4.59 33.25
CA LYS A 120 20.58 4.18 33.35
C LYS A 120 20.83 2.84 32.68
N THR A 121 20.02 2.45 31.74
CA THR A 121 20.12 1.12 31.10
C THR A 121 21.48 0.90 30.50
N THR A 122 22.29 0.12 31.17
CA THR A 122 23.52 -0.48 30.62
C THR A 122 23.30 -1.99 30.57
N GLY A 123 22.89 -2.49 29.40
CA GLY A 123 22.77 -3.94 29.21
C GLY A 123 21.35 -4.45 28.95
N THR A 124 21.16 -5.75 29.15
CA THR A 124 19.92 -6.51 28.81
C THR A 124 18.76 -6.30 29.78
N PHE A 125 19.02 -5.76 30.96
CA PHE A 125 18.02 -5.64 32.05
C PHE A 125 17.66 -4.18 32.26
N LYS A 126 16.35 -3.94 32.32
CA LYS A 126 15.78 -2.60 32.52
C LYS A 126 15.49 -2.37 34.00
N GLU A 127 15.87 -1.22 34.51
CA GLU A 127 15.77 -0.89 35.93
C GLU A 127 14.33 -0.53 36.34
N PHE A 128 13.71 0.30 35.55
CA PHE A 128 12.32 0.69 35.75
C PHE A 128 11.57 0.50 34.42
N THR A 129 10.47 -0.24 34.48
CA THR A 129 9.78 -0.66 33.26
C THR A 129 8.31 -0.24 33.26
N LEU A 130 7.81 -0.09 32.05
CA LEU A 130 6.41 0.10 31.71
C LEU A 130 5.99 -0.98 30.73
N GLN A 131 4.80 -1.55 30.96
CA GLN A 131 4.11 -2.39 30.00
C GLN A 131 2.65 -1.98 29.91
N VAL A 132 2.13 -1.86 28.70
CA VAL A 132 0.75 -1.50 28.45
C VAL A 132 0.08 -2.60 27.61
N ILE A 133 -0.78 -3.37 28.23
CA ILE A 133 -1.48 -4.50 27.63
C ILE A 133 -2.93 -4.11 27.37
N GLY A 134 -3.39 -4.29 26.15
CA GLY A 134 -4.75 -3.97 25.75
C GLY A 134 -5.30 -4.90 24.69
N PRO A 135 -6.62 -4.83 24.44
CA PRO A 135 -7.30 -5.72 23.50
C PRO A 135 -7.03 -5.39 22.05
N GLU A 136 -6.50 -4.20 21.77
CA GLU A 136 -6.33 -3.68 20.44
C GLU A 136 -4.92 -3.18 20.20
N VAL A 137 -4.48 -3.41 19.01
CA VAL A 137 -3.15 -3.12 18.56
C VAL A 137 -3.14 -1.80 17.79
N GLY A 138 -3.13 -0.68 18.51
CA GLY A 138 -2.57 0.55 17.94
C GLY A 138 -1.04 0.40 17.82
N ASN A 139 -0.33 1.45 17.44
CA ASN A 139 1.12 1.49 17.61
C ASN A 139 1.42 1.61 19.10
N ASN A 140 1.59 0.48 19.76
CA ASN A 140 1.90 0.38 21.18
C ASN A 140 3.37 -0.01 21.33
N GLU A 141 4.21 0.96 21.68
CA GLU A 141 5.64 0.76 21.91
C GLU A 141 5.90 -0.03 23.21
N PHE A 142 4.95 -0.03 24.14
CA PHE A 142 5.02 -0.70 25.45
C PHE A 142 4.22 -2.00 25.54
N MET A 143 3.86 -2.60 24.42
CA MET A 143 3.16 -3.90 24.41
C MET A 143 3.97 -5.00 25.11
N SER A 144 5.28 -4.99 24.93
CA SER A 144 6.23 -5.74 25.78
C SER A 144 6.79 -4.80 26.87
N GLU A 145 7.33 -5.39 27.92
CA GLU A 145 7.95 -4.63 29.00
C GLU A 145 9.16 -3.83 28.47
N ASP A 146 9.09 -2.50 28.57
CA ASP A 146 10.13 -1.60 28.10
C ASP A 146 10.52 -0.54 29.15
N ASP A 147 11.60 0.22 28.91
CA ASP A 147 12.05 1.24 29.83
C ASP A 147 10.95 2.25 30.15
N PHE A 148 10.83 2.59 31.43
CA PHE A 148 9.86 3.60 31.88
C PHE A 148 10.20 4.97 31.24
N PRO A 149 9.21 5.69 30.72
CA PRO A 149 9.45 6.96 30.03
C PRO A 149 10.13 8.01 30.92
N SER A 150 11.14 8.69 30.41
CA SER A 150 11.82 9.81 31.09
C SER A 150 11.06 11.14 31.00
N ALA A 151 10.01 11.20 30.17
CA ALA A 151 9.20 12.39 29.91
C ALA A 151 7.74 12.03 29.63
N ASN A 152 6.88 13.03 29.63
CA ASN A 152 5.50 12.85 29.13
C ASN A 152 5.52 12.37 27.70
N MET A 153 4.73 11.34 27.36
CA MET A 153 4.70 10.80 26.01
C MET A 153 3.39 10.05 25.71
N THR A 154 3.18 9.77 24.44
CA THR A 154 2.14 8.85 23.98
C THR A 154 2.66 7.42 24.08
N VAL A 155 2.01 6.58 24.88
CA VAL A 155 2.39 5.17 25.10
C VAL A 155 1.63 4.21 24.20
N VAL A 156 0.44 4.59 23.76
CA VAL A 156 -0.33 3.88 22.72
C VAL A 156 -0.84 4.92 21.73
N LYS A 157 -0.63 4.68 20.45
CA LYS A 157 -1.04 5.61 19.39
C LYS A 157 -2.03 4.94 18.44
N ASN A 158 -3.10 5.67 18.11
CA ASN A 158 -4.12 5.26 17.14
C ASN A 158 -4.82 3.92 17.50
N ALA A 159 -5.03 3.64 18.76
CA ALA A 159 -5.86 2.51 19.17
C ALA A 159 -7.28 2.71 18.63
N LYS A 160 -7.93 1.60 18.21
CA LYS A 160 -9.19 1.67 17.47
C LYS A 160 -10.27 0.87 18.18
N ILE A 161 -11.38 1.52 18.53
CA ILE A 161 -12.56 0.90 19.12
C ILE A 161 -13.77 1.10 18.22
N SER A 162 -14.56 0.05 18.01
CA SER A 162 -15.76 0.11 17.15
C SER A 162 -16.97 -0.42 17.90
N ASN A 163 -18.13 0.20 17.69
CA ASN A 163 -19.40 -0.27 18.20
C ASN A 163 -20.50 -0.07 17.13
N SER A 164 -21.28 -1.11 16.90
CA SER A 164 -22.39 -1.08 15.94
C SER A 164 -23.77 -1.13 16.59
N LYS A 165 -23.85 -1.18 17.93
CA LYS A 165 -25.10 -1.47 18.62
C LYS A 165 -25.32 -0.58 19.83
N LYS A 166 -26.38 0.24 19.78
CA LYS A 166 -26.80 1.09 20.90
C LYS A 166 -27.15 0.28 22.14
N GLY A 167 -26.70 0.74 23.30
CA GLY A 167 -26.99 0.13 24.60
C GLY A 167 -26.22 -1.15 24.89
N ASN A 168 -25.22 -1.46 24.07
CA ASN A 168 -24.28 -2.55 24.30
C ASN A 168 -22.86 -2.06 23.97
N PRO A 169 -22.23 -1.29 24.85
CA PRO A 169 -20.96 -0.64 24.55
C PRO A 169 -19.84 -1.65 24.31
N SER A 170 -18.98 -1.32 23.36
CA SER A 170 -17.68 -1.98 23.24
C SER A 170 -16.74 -1.40 24.28
N VAL A 171 -15.96 -2.25 24.95
CA VAL A 171 -15.06 -1.83 26.02
C VAL A 171 -13.64 -2.32 25.76
N HIS A 172 -12.69 -1.41 25.82
CA HIS A 172 -11.27 -1.71 25.86
C HIS A 172 -10.77 -1.55 27.30
N ASN A 173 -10.26 -2.63 27.86
CA ASN A 173 -9.62 -2.64 29.17
C ASN A 173 -8.11 -2.70 28.97
N TRP A 174 -7.44 -1.63 29.31
CA TRP A 174 -5.98 -1.54 29.27
C TRP A 174 -5.41 -1.80 30.66
N THR A 175 -4.45 -2.71 30.74
CA THR A 175 -3.68 -2.98 31.94
C THR A 175 -2.33 -2.33 31.82
N ILE A 176 -1.99 -1.50 32.78
CA ILE A 176 -0.73 -0.75 32.83
C ILE A 176 0.07 -1.28 33.99
N ASN A 177 1.17 -1.96 33.67
CA ASN A 177 2.09 -2.53 34.65
C ASN A 177 3.35 -1.69 34.69
N THR A 178 3.74 -1.30 35.88
CA THR A 178 5.04 -0.64 36.13
C THR A 178 5.79 -1.46 37.16
N LYS A 179 7.10 -1.67 36.94
CA LYS A 179 7.94 -2.43 37.84
C LYS A 179 9.31 -1.78 37.98
N PHE A 180 9.79 -1.71 39.20
CA PHE A 180 11.16 -1.30 39.51
C PHE A 180 11.97 -2.49 39.98
N TYR A 181 13.07 -2.80 39.31
CA TYR A 181 13.90 -3.97 39.54
C TYR A 181 15.12 -3.62 40.40
N ASN A 182 15.46 -4.52 41.32
CA ASN A 182 16.72 -4.50 42.02
C ASN A 182 17.80 -5.16 41.15
N LEU A 183 18.75 -4.38 40.68
CA LEU A 183 19.78 -4.85 39.76
C LEU A 183 21.16 -4.84 40.46
N ALA A 184 22.09 -5.68 39.96
CA ALA A 184 23.42 -5.85 40.52
C ALA A 184 24.38 -4.64 40.25
N PHE A 185 23.87 -3.41 40.25
CA PHE A 185 24.65 -2.20 40.16
C PHE A 185 24.12 -1.10 41.13
N ASP A 186 24.92 -0.05 41.34
CA ASP A 186 24.56 1.01 42.26
C ASP A 186 23.30 1.80 41.83
N GLN A 187 22.22 1.63 42.55
CA GLN A 187 20.93 2.29 42.38
C GLN A 187 20.66 3.30 43.53
N SER A 188 21.69 3.64 44.35
CA SER A 188 21.54 4.48 45.54
C SER A 188 20.93 5.86 45.26
N ASN A 189 21.15 6.39 44.08
CA ASN A 189 20.62 7.69 43.66
C ASN A 189 19.09 7.67 43.40
N LEU A 190 18.47 6.50 43.39
CA LEU A 190 17.02 6.32 43.17
C LEU A 190 16.26 6.05 44.48
N ILE A 191 16.98 5.75 45.54
CA ILE A 191 16.42 5.51 46.87
C ILE A 191 15.58 6.70 47.35
N ASN A 192 14.40 6.43 47.89
CA ASN A 192 13.39 7.40 48.33
C ASN A 192 12.81 8.29 47.21
N LYS A 193 13.10 7.99 45.95
CA LYS A 193 12.44 8.63 44.82
C LYS A 193 11.02 8.11 44.67
N THR A 194 10.11 9.03 44.38
CA THR A 194 8.71 8.67 44.08
C THR A 194 8.39 9.07 42.65
N TYR A 195 8.03 8.06 41.86
CA TYR A 195 7.59 8.21 40.50
C TYR A 195 6.08 8.10 40.46
N SER A 196 5.41 9.17 40.05
CA SER A 196 3.96 9.19 39.95
C SER A 196 3.51 9.90 38.69
N GLY A 197 2.34 9.53 38.22
CA GLY A 197 1.79 10.10 37.00
C GLY A 197 0.43 9.55 36.64
N THR A 198 -0.06 10.02 35.53
CA THR A 198 -1.42 9.78 35.06
C THR A 198 -1.39 9.24 33.63
N PHE A 199 -2.10 8.14 33.41
CA PHE A 199 -2.43 7.64 32.07
C PHE A 199 -3.85 8.08 31.71
N LYS A 200 -4.01 8.64 30.54
CA LYS A 200 -5.32 9.09 30.06
C LYS A 200 -5.44 8.97 28.54
N VAL A 201 -6.68 8.90 28.10
CA VAL A 201 -7.02 8.93 26.67
C VAL A 201 -6.89 10.36 26.13
N ALA A 202 -6.35 10.48 24.93
CA ALA A 202 -6.18 11.74 24.21
C ALA A 202 -6.39 11.52 22.69
N ASN A 203 -6.40 12.62 21.93
CA ASN A 203 -6.45 12.61 20.46
C ASN A 203 -7.57 11.75 19.89
N VAL A 204 -8.75 11.78 20.51
CA VAL A 204 -9.90 10.99 20.10
C VAL A 204 -10.46 11.53 18.77
N THR A 205 -10.58 10.63 17.81
CA THR A 205 -11.28 10.92 16.54
C THR A 205 -12.24 9.79 16.25
N CYS A 206 -13.54 10.11 16.10
CA CYS A 206 -14.58 9.12 15.82
C CYS A 206 -15.17 9.32 14.43
N TYR A 207 -15.51 8.20 13.77
CA TYR A 207 -16.15 8.20 12.45
C TYR A 207 -17.14 7.03 12.34
N GLN A 208 -18.07 7.12 11.42
CA GLN A 208 -19.00 6.03 11.15
C GLN A 208 -18.31 4.90 10.38
N THR A 209 -18.59 3.66 10.76
CA THR A 209 -17.97 2.46 10.20
C THR A 209 -18.78 1.76 9.14
N GLU A 210 -20.06 2.13 8.95
CA GLU A 210 -20.92 1.44 8.00
C GLU A 210 -21.21 2.22 6.71
N ALA A 211 -21.62 1.45 5.71
CA ALA A 211 -21.93 1.79 4.32
C ALA A 211 -22.94 2.97 4.10
N ILE A 212 -23.35 3.66 5.14
CA ILE A 212 -24.19 4.86 5.08
C ILE A 212 -23.46 6.02 4.39
N ASN A 213 -22.17 5.94 4.30
CA ASN A 213 -21.33 6.89 3.55
C ASN A 213 -21.28 6.61 2.06
N GLN A 214 -22.07 5.65 1.56
CA GLN A 214 -22.11 5.30 0.15
C GLN A 214 -23.51 5.51 -0.42
N ILE A 215 -23.60 6.34 -1.44
CA ILE A 215 -24.81 6.55 -2.21
C ILE A 215 -24.69 5.82 -3.52
N ASN A 216 -25.48 4.76 -3.68
CA ASN A 216 -25.61 4.11 -4.98
C ASN A 216 -26.53 4.97 -5.87
N ILE A 217 -26.01 5.38 -7.00
CA ILE A 217 -26.78 6.08 -8.02
C ILE A 217 -27.20 5.06 -9.07
N ASN A 218 -28.51 4.84 -9.20
CA ASN A 218 -29.01 3.97 -10.25
C ASN A 218 -28.61 4.52 -11.62
N VAL A 219 -28.06 3.65 -12.46
CA VAL A 219 -27.64 4.01 -13.82
C VAL A 219 -28.82 4.55 -14.64
N THR A 220 -30.05 4.10 -14.34
CA THR A 220 -31.30 4.57 -14.96
C THR A 220 -31.66 6.03 -14.60
N ASP A 221 -31.14 6.53 -13.49
CA ASP A 221 -31.41 7.89 -13.00
C ASP A 221 -30.38 8.89 -13.54
N LEU A 222 -29.32 8.42 -14.14
CA LEU A 222 -28.33 9.26 -14.81
C LEU A 222 -28.84 9.66 -16.20
N PRO A 223 -28.70 10.91 -16.60
CA PRO A 223 -29.28 11.44 -17.84
C PRO A 223 -28.77 10.75 -19.12
N TYR A 224 -27.77 9.91 -19.00
CA TYR A 224 -27.27 9.10 -20.11
C TYR A 224 -26.95 7.68 -19.64
N ASN A 225 -27.77 6.76 -20.07
CA ASN A 225 -27.60 5.32 -19.81
C ASN A 225 -26.44 4.72 -20.67
N ASN A 226 -25.34 5.47 -20.78
CA ASN A 226 -24.16 5.02 -21.50
C ASN A 226 -23.10 4.56 -20.48
N PRO A 227 -22.74 3.28 -20.46
CA PRO A 227 -21.73 2.75 -19.55
C PRO A 227 -20.37 3.45 -19.65
N ASN A 228 -20.11 4.15 -20.76
CA ASN A 228 -18.87 4.90 -20.99
C ASN A 228 -18.93 6.37 -20.55
N SER A 229 -20.02 6.83 -19.95
CA SER A 229 -20.11 8.22 -19.46
C SER A 229 -19.42 8.34 -18.12
N ASN A 230 -18.40 9.17 -18.05
CA ASN A 230 -17.72 9.54 -16.82
C ASN A 230 -18.37 10.78 -16.19
N TYR A 231 -18.37 10.80 -14.87
CA TYR A 231 -18.84 11.93 -14.07
C TYR A 231 -17.72 12.36 -13.12
N SER A 232 -17.71 13.65 -12.79
CA SER A 232 -16.85 14.21 -11.77
C SER A 232 -17.65 14.99 -10.75
N LEU A 233 -17.19 15.01 -9.50
CA LEU A 233 -17.72 15.83 -8.46
C LEU A 233 -17.20 17.26 -8.59
N SER A 234 -18.11 18.23 -8.52
CA SER A 234 -17.80 19.65 -8.59
C SER A 234 -18.74 20.43 -7.65
N ASN A 235 -18.55 21.74 -7.51
CA ASN A 235 -19.38 22.64 -6.71
C ASN A 235 -19.63 22.09 -5.29
N LEU A 236 -18.55 21.65 -4.62
CA LEU A 236 -18.64 21.13 -3.26
C LEU A 236 -18.97 22.27 -2.28
N SER A 237 -19.98 22.09 -1.46
CA SER A 237 -20.38 22.99 -0.39
C SER A 237 -20.58 22.20 0.89
N GLY A 238 -19.99 22.64 2.00
CA GLY A 238 -20.07 21.94 3.28
C GLY A 238 -19.31 20.60 3.34
N ILE A 239 -18.50 20.30 2.31
CA ILE A 239 -17.68 19.09 2.25
C ILE A 239 -16.37 19.37 1.51
N THR A 240 -15.26 18.82 1.99
CA THR A 240 -13.96 18.93 1.32
C THR A 240 -13.76 17.81 0.30
N SER A 241 -13.01 18.09 -0.76
CA SER A 241 -12.71 17.10 -1.81
C SER A 241 -11.99 15.85 -1.33
N SER A 242 -11.31 15.91 -0.19
CA SER A 242 -10.70 14.73 0.44
C SER A 242 -11.70 13.81 1.13
N ASN A 243 -12.90 14.32 1.41
CA ASN A 243 -13.94 13.62 2.15
C ASN A 243 -15.07 13.08 1.27
N ILE A 244 -15.02 13.34 -0.03
CA ILE A 244 -16.00 12.82 -0.98
C ILE A 244 -15.28 12.27 -2.21
N SER A 245 -15.73 11.14 -2.70
CA SER A 245 -15.24 10.55 -3.95
C SER A 245 -16.39 9.96 -4.75
N TRP A 246 -16.24 9.97 -6.06
CA TRP A 246 -17.14 9.34 -7.01
C TRP A 246 -16.46 8.14 -7.66
N ASP A 247 -17.15 7.00 -7.65
CA ASP A 247 -16.74 5.79 -8.34
C ASP A 247 -17.55 5.67 -9.64
N ASN A 248 -16.89 5.87 -10.77
CA ASN A 248 -17.52 5.78 -12.08
C ASN A 248 -17.93 4.35 -12.48
N ILE A 249 -17.29 3.33 -11.91
CA ILE A 249 -17.56 1.93 -12.23
C ILE A 249 -18.78 1.45 -11.46
N ASN A 250 -18.74 1.60 -10.13
CA ASN A 250 -19.81 1.16 -9.26
C ASN A 250 -20.95 2.18 -9.14
N ARG A 251 -20.82 3.34 -9.78
CA ARG A 251 -21.79 4.46 -9.74
C ARG A 251 -22.12 4.86 -8.32
N MET A 252 -21.09 5.03 -7.51
CA MET A 252 -21.23 5.24 -6.08
C MET A 252 -20.51 6.50 -5.62
N ILE A 253 -21.19 7.31 -4.82
CA ILE A 253 -20.54 8.39 -4.07
C ILE A 253 -20.17 7.85 -2.69
N SER A 254 -18.90 7.94 -2.35
CA SER A 254 -18.38 7.61 -1.02
C SER A 254 -18.03 8.90 -0.29
N ILE A 255 -18.52 9.04 0.92
CA ILE A 255 -18.30 10.19 1.78
C ILE A 255 -17.51 9.70 3.00
N LYS A 256 -16.35 10.32 3.22
CA LYS A 256 -15.52 10.08 4.41
C LYS A 256 -15.70 11.28 5.34
N ASN A 257 -15.90 11.03 6.60
CA ASN A 257 -15.83 11.97 7.73
C ASN A 257 -16.17 13.46 7.48
N GLY A 258 -17.02 14.02 8.33
CA GLY A 258 -17.18 15.45 8.48
C GLY A 258 -17.86 16.14 7.29
N VAL A 259 -19.17 16.03 7.24
CA VAL A 259 -19.99 16.78 6.29
C VAL A 259 -20.88 17.71 7.10
N ASP A 260 -20.90 18.99 6.76
CA ASP A 260 -21.79 19.98 7.38
C ASP A 260 -23.26 19.67 7.02
N ASP A 261 -24.17 20.08 7.90
CA ASP A 261 -25.61 19.98 7.62
C ASP A 261 -25.94 20.84 6.39
N GLY A 262 -26.60 20.23 5.42
CA GLY A 262 -26.87 20.87 4.13
C GLY A 262 -25.71 20.86 3.13
N ALA A 263 -24.70 20.03 3.36
CA ALA A 263 -23.64 19.84 2.37
C ALA A 263 -24.20 19.38 1.02
N SER A 264 -23.59 19.85 -0.03
CA SER A 264 -23.99 19.50 -1.40
C SER A 264 -22.78 19.31 -2.31
N ALA A 265 -22.99 18.50 -3.33
CA ALA A 265 -22.03 18.29 -4.40
C ALA A 265 -22.80 18.21 -5.73
N THR A 266 -22.17 18.61 -6.80
CA THR A 266 -22.70 18.47 -8.14
C THR A 266 -21.97 17.34 -8.85
N LEU A 267 -22.69 16.32 -9.29
CA LEU A 267 -22.18 15.30 -10.18
C LEU A 267 -22.36 15.78 -11.62
N THR A 268 -21.32 16.27 -12.20
CA THR A 268 -21.32 16.78 -13.58
C THR A 268 -20.84 15.68 -14.51
N LYS A 269 -21.63 15.38 -15.55
CA LYS A 269 -21.12 14.56 -16.63
C LYS A 269 -19.90 15.30 -17.21
N THR A 270 -18.73 14.70 -17.04
CA THR A 270 -17.59 15.13 -17.81
C THR A 270 -17.94 14.82 -19.27
N THR A 271 -18.14 15.85 -20.10
CA THR A 271 -17.99 15.64 -21.53
C THR A 271 -16.64 14.96 -21.65
N ASN A 272 -16.65 13.69 -22.03
CA ASN A 272 -15.43 13.01 -22.32
C ASN A 272 -14.67 13.97 -23.23
N THR A 273 -13.53 14.50 -22.82
CA THR A 273 -12.40 14.48 -23.71
C THR A 273 -12.33 13.00 -24.03
N THR A 274 -12.88 12.62 -25.19
CA THR A 274 -13.00 11.23 -25.61
C THR A 274 -11.59 10.72 -25.64
N GLY A 275 -11.18 10.12 -24.51
CA GLY A 275 -9.87 9.54 -24.39
C GLY A 275 -9.80 8.49 -25.49
N THR A 276 -8.80 8.56 -26.31
CA THR A 276 -8.56 7.50 -27.29
C THR A 276 -8.05 6.30 -26.51
N LEU A 277 -8.63 5.12 -26.68
CA LEU A 277 -8.09 3.91 -26.06
C LEU A 277 -6.58 3.86 -26.25
N LEU A 278 -5.84 3.65 -25.19
CA LEU A 278 -4.38 3.68 -25.26
C LEU A 278 -3.86 2.59 -26.22
N SER A 279 -4.53 1.44 -26.26
CA SER A 279 -4.26 0.38 -27.25
C SER A 279 -4.43 0.88 -28.70
N SER A 280 -5.46 1.70 -28.97
CA SER A 280 -5.69 2.28 -30.29
C SER A 280 -4.63 3.33 -30.65
N VAL A 281 -4.16 4.11 -29.69
CA VAL A 281 -3.04 5.05 -29.87
C VAL A 281 -1.78 4.31 -30.31
N ILE A 282 -1.48 3.19 -29.66
CA ILE A 282 -0.30 2.37 -29.97
C ILE A 282 -0.42 1.71 -31.34
N THR A 283 -1.55 1.08 -31.64
CA THR A 283 -1.75 0.37 -32.90
C THR A 283 -1.79 1.32 -34.12
N ALA A 284 -2.36 2.52 -33.96
CA ALA A 284 -2.37 3.54 -35.01
C ALA A 284 -1.01 4.22 -35.18
N GLY A 285 -0.13 4.20 -34.16
CA GLY A 285 1.17 4.85 -34.17
C GLY A 285 2.30 4.02 -34.79
N VAL A 286 2.01 2.91 -35.45
CA VAL A 286 3.04 2.08 -36.10
C VAL A 286 3.79 2.88 -37.15
N GLY A 287 5.13 2.83 -37.09
CA GLY A 287 6.03 3.47 -38.04
C GLY A 287 7.02 4.43 -37.39
N THR A 288 6.57 5.44 -36.62
CA THR A 288 7.45 6.43 -35.99
C THR A 288 7.00 6.78 -34.58
N SER A 289 7.94 7.05 -33.69
CA SER A 289 7.66 7.52 -32.33
C SER A 289 8.89 8.22 -31.74
N GLY A 290 9.06 9.51 -31.99
CA GLY A 290 10.25 10.25 -31.54
C GLY A 290 11.55 9.67 -32.12
N ASP A 291 12.56 9.48 -31.26
CA ASP A 291 13.82 8.79 -31.59
C ASP A 291 13.67 7.26 -31.59
N GLY A 292 12.56 6.77 -32.05
CA GLY A 292 12.24 5.36 -32.10
C GLY A 292 11.08 5.07 -33.03
N VAL A 293 10.54 3.87 -32.90
CA VAL A 293 9.47 3.37 -33.75
C VAL A 293 8.55 2.44 -32.96
N ILE A 294 7.26 2.46 -33.31
CA ILE A 294 6.34 1.38 -32.90
C ILE A 294 6.35 0.35 -34.01
N THR A 295 6.75 -0.86 -33.67
CA THR A 295 6.81 -1.96 -34.63
C THR A 295 5.75 -3.00 -34.31
N LYS A 296 4.99 -3.44 -35.33
CA LYS A 296 4.14 -4.62 -35.26
C LYS A 296 5.04 -5.84 -35.41
N VAL A 297 5.01 -6.72 -34.41
CA VAL A 297 5.76 -7.98 -34.38
C VAL A 297 4.76 -9.13 -34.37
N THR A 298 5.02 -10.18 -35.14
CA THR A 298 4.23 -11.41 -35.12
C THR A 298 5.16 -12.57 -34.75
N ASP A 299 5.01 -13.02 -33.51
CA ASP A 299 5.75 -14.17 -33.00
C ASP A 299 4.79 -15.18 -32.37
N ASN A 300 5.02 -16.47 -32.57
CA ASN A 300 4.15 -17.54 -32.10
C ASN A 300 2.67 -17.35 -32.48
N ASN A 301 2.41 -16.90 -33.71
CA ASN A 301 1.08 -16.59 -34.23
C ASN A 301 0.30 -15.52 -33.43
N THR A 302 0.97 -14.73 -32.62
CA THR A 302 0.37 -13.61 -31.89
C THR A 302 0.92 -12.28 -32.39
N GLU A 303 0.01 -11.32 -32.59
CA GLU A 303 0.38 -9.95 -32.93
C GLU A 303 0.65 -9.14 -31.68
N GLN A 304 1.72 -8.39 -31.69
CA GLN A 304 2.11 -7.48 -30.63
C GLN A 304 2.70 -6.20 -31.21
N TYR A 305 2.58 -5.11 -30.46
CA TYR A 305 3.05 -3.80 -30.87
C TYR A 305 4.09 -3.33 -29.84
N ARG A 306 5.30 -3.02 -30.27
CA ARG A 306 6.46 -2.78 -29.41
C ARG A 306 7.09 -1.42 -29.71
N TYR A 307 7.39 -0.66 -28.66
CA TYR A 307 8.20 0.55 -28.77
C TYR A 307 9.67 0.19 -28.85
N GLN A 308 10.36 0.66 -29.90
CA GLN A 308 11.76 0.35 -30.19
C GLN A 308 12.58 1.64 -30.37
N GLY A 309 13.88 1.53 -30.19
CA GLY A 309 14.85 2.59 -30.47
C GLY A 309 15.42 3.26 -29.24
N ASN A 310 16.00 4.43 -29.42
CA ASN A 310 16.77 5.10 -28.37
C ASN A 310 15.86 5.84 -27.37
N ASN A 311 14.94 6.64 -27.86
CA ASN A 311 14.02 7.39 -27.01
C ASN A 311 12.64 7.60 -27.67
N PRO A 312 11.83 6.54 -27.84
CA PRO A 312 10.48 6.65 -28.38
C PRO A 312 9.57 7.49 -27.50
N ASN A 313 8.54 8.11 -28.11
CA ASN A 313 7.49 8.84 -27.39
C ASN A 313 6.51 7.87 -26.72
N ASN A 314 6.94 7.25 -25.63
CA ASN A 314 6.21 6.23 -24.90
C ASN A 314 6.06 6.54 -23.40
N TYR A 315 6.23 7.79 -23.01
CA TYR A 315 6.11 8.20 -21.62
C TYR A 315 4.65 8.34 -21.21
N VAL A 316 4.37 7.90 -19.99
CA VAL A 316 3.06 7.89 -19.34
C VAL A 316 3.18 8.47 -17.95
N SER A 317 2.28 9.35 -17.57
CA SER A 317 2.07 9.76 -16.18
C SER A 317 1.10 8.78 -15.53
N PHE A 318 1.60 7.92 -14.64
CA PHE A 318 0.82 6.94 -13.91
C PHE A 318 1.17 7.02 -12.42
N ASN A 319 0.16 7.12 -11.56
CA ASN A 319 0.32 7.30 -10.12
C ASN A 319 1.24 8.49 -9.77
N ASN A 320 1.10 9.61 -10.48
CA ASN A 320 1.93 10.81 -10.35
C ASN A 320 3.45 10.57 -10.52
N GLN A 321 3.81 9.50 -11.20
CA GLN A 321 5.18 9.11 -11.49
C GLN A 321 5.35 8.88 -12.99
N LEU A 322 6.58 8.94 -13.45
CA LEU A 322 6.92 8.72 -14.85
C LEU A 322 7.06 7.22 -15.12
N TRP A 323 6.29 6.74 -16.08
CA TRP A 323 6.33 5.37 -16.59
C TRP A 323 6.56 5.39 -18.10
N ARG A 324 6.84 4.23 -18.67
CA ARG A 324 7.03 4.08 -20.12
C ARG A 324 6.27 2.88 -20.64
N ILE A 325 5.71 2.98 -21.82
CA ILE A 325 4.96 1.90 -22.48
C ILE A 325 5.96 0.97 -23.15
N ILE A 326 5.95 -0.32 -22.75
CA ILE A 326 6.69 -1.38 -23.43
C ILE A 326 6.00 -1.73 -24.74
N GLY A 327 4.69 -1.85 -24.72
CA GLY A 327 3.91 -2.18 -25.89
C GLY A 327 2.46 -2.55 -25.59
N TYR A 328 1.76 -2.96 -26.64
CA TYR A 328 0.45 -3.63 -26.56
C TYR A 328 0.66 -5.09 -26.92
N VAL A 329 0.62 -5.96 -25.91
CA VAL A 329 1.22 -7.30 -25.97
C VAL A 329 0.30 -8.35 -25.38
N PRO A 330 0.37 -9.62 -25.86
CA PRO A 330 -0.41 -10.71 -25.32
C PRO A 330 -0.09 -10.98 -23.84
N VAL A 331 -1.14 -11.21 -23.07
CA VAL A 331 -1.04 -11.62 -21.66
C VAL A 331 -2.11 -12.67 -21.37
N CYS A 332 -1.82 -13.57 -20.44
CA CYS A 332 -2.72 -14.60 -20.02
C CYS A 332 -3.69 -14.07 -18.95
N LEU A 333 -4.99 -14.17 -19.22
CA LEU A 333 -6.04 -13.74 -18.30
C LEU A 333 -6.75 -14.90 -17.60
N GLU A 334 -6.70 -16.10 -18.15
CA GLU A 334 -7.28 -17.29 -17.54
C GLU A 334 -6.36 -18.49 -17.75
N VAL A 335 -6.26 -19.33 -16.73
CA VAL A 335 -5.50 -20.58 -16.79
C VAL A 335 -6.37 -21.76 -16.39
N SER A 336 -6.00 -22.93 -16.87
CA SER A 336 -6.52 -24.20 -16.36
C SER A 336 -5.36 -25.11 -15.96
N PRO A 337 -5.46 -25.84 -14.85
CA PRO A 337 -4.46 -26.83 -14.51
C PRO A 337 -4.54 -28.00 -15.48
N VAL A 338 -3.39 -28.52 -15.93
CA VAL A 338 -3.38 -29.76 -16.70
C VAL A 338 -3.80 -30.92 -15.80
N THR A 339 -4.61 -31.83 -16.35
CA THR A 339 -5.23 -32.92 -15.58
C THR A 339 -4.31 -34.12 -15.36
N GLU A 340 -3.26 -34.23 -16.17
CA GLU A 340 -2.25 -35.30 -16.12
C GLU A 340 -0.91 -34.79 -16.63
N ASP A 341 0.15 -35.54 -16.36
CA ASP A 341 1.48 -35.27 -16.93
C ASP A 341 1.38 -35.34 -18.46
N THR A 342 1.73 -34.24 -19.12
CA THR A 342 1.56 -34.09 -20.57
C THR A 342 2.69 -33.27 -21.18
N THR A 343 2.74 -33.27 -22.52
CA THR A 343 3.69 -32.43 -23.27
C THR A 343 2.90 -31.53 -24.22
N ILE A 344 3.04 -30.22 -24.06
CA ILE A 344 2.35 -29.21 -24.87
C ILE A 344 3.44 -28.37 -25.58
N ASN A 345 3.38 -28.29 -26.89
CA ASN A 345 4.37 -27.58 -27.72
C ASN A 345 5.83 -27.97 -27.40
N GLY A 346 6.06 -29.25 -27.12
CA GLY A 346 7.39 -29.79 -26.81
C GLY A 346 7.87 -29.54 -25.38
N VAL A 347 7.04 -28.99 -24.50
CA VAL A 347 7.36 -28.74 -23.08
C VAL A 347 6.54 -29.65 -22.19
N ALA A 348 7.21 -30.32 -21.26
CA ALA A 348 6.57 -31.18 -20.27
C ALA A 348 5.83 -30.35 -19.21
N PHE A 349 4.59 -30.72 -18.97
CA PHE A 349 3.76 -30.23 -17.86
C PHE A 349 3.52 -31.35 -16.87
N LYS A 350 3.57 -31.01 -15.59
CA LYS A 350 3.13 -31.89 -14.53
C LYS A 350 1.66 -31.63 -14.21
N GLN A 351 0.95 -32.68 -13.78
CA GLN A 351 -0.43 -32.53 -13.30
C GLN A 351 -0.55 -31.36 -12.31
N GLY A 352 -1.51 -30.50 -12.54
CA GLY A 352 -1.76 -29.32 -11.72
C GLY A 352 -1.00 -28.04 -12.15
N GLU A 353 -0.03 -28.14 -13.08
CA GLU A 353 0.63 -26.93 -13.62
C GLU A 353 -0.36 -26.13 -14.49
N ALA A 354 -0.26 -24.81 -14.40
CA ALA A 354 -1.16 -23.89 -15.09
C ALA A 354 -0.80 -23.71 -16.57
N GLN A 355 -1.79 -23.87 -17.42
CA GLN A 355 -1.73 -23.56 -18.84
C GLN A 355 -2.71 -22.44 -19.17
N CYS A 356 -2.28 -21.46 -19.94
CA CYS A 356 -3.15 -20.37 -20.38
C CYS A 356 -4.24 -20.84 -21.32
N THR A 357 -5.47 -20.48 -20.99
CA THR A 357 -6.68 -20.77 -21.80
C THR A 357 -7.27 -19.55 -22.47
N LYS A 358 -6.88 -18.33 -22.01
CA LYS A 358 -7.37 -17.09 -22.59
C LYS A 358 -6.24 -16.06 -22.69
N TRP A 359 -5.83 -15.79 -23.92
CA TRP A 359 -4.87 -14.74 -24.27
C TRP A 359 -5.58 -13.51 -24.80
N GLU A 360 -5.25 -12.35 -24.27
CA GLU A 360 -5.68 -11.06 -24.80
C GLU A 360 -4.53 -10.06 -24.77
N ASN A 361 -4.55 -9.09 -25.67
CA ASN A 361 -3.55 -8.02 -25.62
C ASN A 361 -3.90 -6.98 -24.56
N ARG A 362 -2.88 -6.52 -23.83
CA ARG A 362 -2.96 -5.41 -22.87
C ARG A 362 -1.80 -4.45 -23.08
N VAL A 363 -2.02 -3.20 -22.73
CA VAL A 363 -0.92 -2.24 -22.68
C VAL A 363 -0.04 -2.57 -21.48
N LYS A 364 1.23 -2.81 -21.75
CA LYS A 364 2.26 -3.10 -20.75
C LYS A 364 3.11 -1.87 -20.50
N ILE A 365 3.20 -1.44 -19.24
CA ILE A 365 4.03 -0.30 -18.84
C ILE A 365 5.08 -0.70 -17.81
N ILE A 366 6.19 0.02 -17.80
CA ILE A 366 7.30 -0.13 -16.86
C ILE A 366 7.60 1.22 -16.21
N LYS A 367 7.90 1.22 -14.92
CA LYS A 367 8.34 2.44 -14.25
C LYS A 367 9.64 2.96 -14.88
N ALA A 368 9.74 4.28 -15.10
CA ALA A 368 10.91 4.86 -15.76
C ALA A 368 12.19 4.63 -14.95
N ASP A 369 12.13 4.86 -13.64
CA ASP A 369 13.24 4.66 -12.72
C ASP A 369 12.99 3.45 -11.81
N PRO A 370 14.04 2.75 -11.36
CA PRO A 370 13.92 1.69 -10.37
C PRO A 370 13.29 2.19 -9.04
N ILE A 371 12.61 1.31 -8.34
CA ILE A 371 12.14 1.58 -6.96
C ILE A 371 13.22 1.33 -5.92
N GLY A 372 14.37 0.85 -6.34
CA GLY A 372 15.53 0.48 -5.56
C GLY A 372 16.23 -0.74 -6.14
N ALA A 373 17.26 -1.21 -5.46
CA ALA A 373 17.93 -2.44 -5.78
C ALA A 373 17.68 -3.47 -4.67
N PHE A 374 17.21 -4.66 -5.05
CA PHE A 374 16.77 -5.70 -4.13
C PHE A 374 17.14 -7.09 -4.63
N ALA A 375 17.18 -8.04 -3.70
CA ALA A 375 17.32 -9.45 -4.05
C ALA A 375 16.05 -9.94 -4.75
N TYR A 376 16.21 -10.74 -5.81
CA TYR A 376 15.08 -11.43 -6.43
C TYR A 376 14.41 -12.36 -5.41
N ASN A 377 15.24 -13.10 -4.68
CA ASN A 377 14.80 -13.86 -3.51
C ASN A 377 15.88 -13.85 -2.42
N LYS A 378 15.46 -13.81 -1.16
CA LYS A 378 16.36 -13.77 0.01
C LYS A 378 17.25 -15.01 0.16
N THR A 379 16.83 -16.12 -0.44
CA THR A 379 17.55 -17.38 -0.47
C THR A 379 17.74 -17.81 -1.92
N GLU A 380 18.82 -18.52 -2.17
CA GLU A 380 19.11 -19.06 -3.48
C GLU A 380 18.10 -20.13 -3.89
N PHE A 381 17.85 -20.22 -5.17
CA PHE A 381 17.11 -21.32 -5.76
C PHE A 381 18.06 -22.48 -6.09
N SER A 382 17.52 -23.68 -6.22
CA SER A 382 18.26 -24.89 -6.52
C SER A 382 17.38 -25.87 -7.32
N SER A 383 17.93 -26.97 -7.77
CA SER A 383 17.15 -28.03 -8.41
C SER A 383 16.09 -28.64 -7.48
N SER A 384 16.32 -28.63 -6.16
CA SER A 384 15.36 -29.08 -5.15
C SER A 384 14.41 -27.99 -4.67
N ASN A 385 14.73 -26.72 -4.92
CA ASN A 385 13.92 -25.55 -4.62
C ASN A 385 13.97 -24.62 -5.85
N PRO A 386 13.22 -24.92 -6.91
CA PRO A 386 13.36 -24.22 -8.19
C PRO A 386 12.87 -22.77 -8.10
N ILE A 387 13.38 -21.96 -9.04
CA ILE A 387 12.96 -20.58 -9.20
C ILE A 387 11.43 -20.49 -9.39
N VAL A 388 10.80 -19.64 -8.59
CA VAL A 388 9.38 -19.36 -8.66
C VAL A 388 9.16 -17.86 -8.64
N TRP A 389 8.11 -17.41 -9.33
CA TRP A 389 7.66 -16.04 -9.19
C TRP A 389 6.78 -15.88 -7.93
N ILE A 390 5.72 -16.67 -7.86
CA ILE A 390 4.80 -16.65 -6.71
C ILE A 390 5.52 -17.07 -5.44
N GLY A 391 5.52 -16.19 -4.44
CA GLY A 391 6.21 -16.40 -3.17
C GLY A 391 7.70 -15.98 -3.16
N SER A 392 8.26 -15.51 -4.28
CA SER A 392 9.59 -14.88 -4.25
C SER A 392 9.56 -13.57 -3.45
N THR A 393 10.73 -13.17 -2.93
CA THR A 393 10.83 -11.96 -2.12
C THR A 393 10.48 -10.71 -2.93
N VAL A 394 10.95 -10.62 -4.18
CA VAL A 394 10.63 -9.47 -5.06
C VAL A 394 9.15 -9.43 -5.44
N GLN A 395 8.50 -10.57 -5.62
CA GLN A 395 7.05 -10.62 -5.87
C GLN A 395 6.27 -10.04 -4.68
N GLY A 396 6.64 -10.45 -3.46
CA GLY A 396 6.03 -9.91 -2.24
C GLY A 396 6.31 -8.42 -2.05
N LEU A 397 7.53 -7.96 -2.39
CA LEU A 397 7.89 -6.54 -2.38
C LEU A 397 6.98 -5.73 -3.33
N LEU A 398 6.79 -6.20 -4.55
CA LEU A 398 6.00 -5.51 -5.57
C LEU A 398 4.49 -5.54 -5.28
N ASN A 399 3.94 -6.69 -4.91
CA ASN A 399 2.49 -6.89 -4.81
C ASN A 399 1.90 -6.71 -3.41
N THR A 400 2.75 -6.68 -2.36
CA THR A 400 2.28 -6.43 -0.99
C THR A 400 2.70 -5.05 -0.49
N CYS A 401 3.91 -4.62 -0.84
CA CYS A 401 4.50 -3.40 -0.30
C CYS A 401 4.32 -2.20 -1.22
N TYR A 402 4.80 -2.32 -2.45
CA TYR A 402 4.72 -1.24 -3.44
C TYR A 402 3.27 -1.00 -3.89
N LEU A 403 2.52 -2.05 -4.26
CA LEU A 403 1.10 -1.97 -4.60
C LEU A 403 0.22 -1.60 -3.40
N GLY A 404 0.58 -2.01 -2.19
CA GLY A 404 -0.16 -1.65 -0.99
C GLY A 404 0.21 -0.29 -0.39
N LYS A 405 1.12 0.46 -1.01
CA LYS A 405 1.63 1.77 -0.53
C LYS A 405 2.08 1.74 0.93
N LYS A 406 2.75 0.65 1.34
CA LYS A 406 3.09 0.40 2.75
C LYS A 406 4.42 1.03 3.16
N ASP A 407 4.48 1.43 4.42
CA ASP A 407 5.72 1.71 5.15
C ASP A 407 6.16 0.46 5.91
N GLY A 408 7.47 0.27 6.08
CA GLY A 408 8.02 -0.76 6.96
C GLY A 408 7.84 -2.20 6.48
N CYS A 409 8.12 -2.49 5.22
CA CYS A 409 7.94 -3.80 4.57
C CYS A 409 9.10 -4.78 4.80
N SER A 410 9.60 -4.92 6.01
CA SER A 410 10.79 -5.73 6.33
C SER A 410 10.72 -7.18 5.85
N LYS A 411 9.53 -7.79 5.82
CA LYS A 411 9.35 -9.19 5.36
C LYS A 411 9.83 -9.45 3.94
N TYR A 412 9.78 -8.44 3.06
CA TYR A 412 10.10 -8.57 1.64
C TYR A 412 11.25 -7.65 1.19
N CYS A 413 11.80 -6.84 2.10
CA CYS A 413 12.82 -5.85 1.80
C CYS A 413 14.21 -6.42 2.07
N TYR A 414 14.77 -7.11 1.08
CA TYR A 414 16.13 -7.68 1.17
C TYR A 414 17.01 -7.05 0.10
N VAL A 415 18.14 -6.48 0.54
CA VAL A 415 19.13 -5.85 -0.35
C VAL A 415 20.23 -6.82 -0.75
N TYR A 416 20.48 -7.85 0.03
CA TYR A 416 21.42 -8.93 -0.33
C TYR A 416 21.18 -10.14 0.58
N SER A 417 20.93 -11.32 0.00
CA SER A 417 20.67 -12.54 0.77
C SER A 417 19.67 -12.30 1.91
N THR A 418 20.05 -12.57 3.14
CA THR A 418 19.22 -12.33 4.34
C THR A 418 19.36 -10.91 4.91
N THR A 419 20.15 -10.03 4.28
CA THR A 419 20.32 -8.65 4.72
C THR A 419 19.09 -7.82 4.36
N GLN A 420 18.39 -7.34 5.37
CA GLN A 420 17.23 -6.47 5.21
C GLN A 420 17.65 -5.05 4.87
N GLY A 421 16.89 -4.43 3.97
CA GLY A 421 16.94 -3.01 3.67
C GLY A 421 15.79 -2.25 4.33
N VAL A 422 15.72 -0.96 4.04
CA VAL A 422 14.60 -0.10 4.43
C VAL A 422 13.72 0.13 3.21
N CYS A 423 12.45 -0.27 3.29
CA CYS A 423 11.46 -0.05 2.23
C CYS A 423 10.29 0.76 2.77
N ASN A 424 10.15 1.97 2.26
CA ASN A 424 9.02 2.83 2.54
C ASN A 424 8.37 3.25 1.22
N TYR A 425 7.19 2.75 0.96
CA TYR A 425 6.41 3.07 -0.23
C TYR A 425 5.18 3.94 0.07
N SER A 426 5.04 4.46 1.28
CA SER A 426 3.90 5.29 1.71
C SER A 426 3.67 6.51 0.82
N GLN A 427 4.73 7.04 0.20
CA GLN A 427 4.64 8.19 -0.70
C GLN A 427 4.64 7.79 -2.19
N ASN A 428 5.46 6.80 -2.56
CA ASN A 428 5.75 6.47 -3.95
C ASN A 428 5.11 5.15 -4.41
N GLY A 429 4.48 4.39 -3.51
CA GLY A 429 3.75 3.18 -3.85
C GLY A 429 2.43 3.46 -4.55
N ILE A 430 1.85 2.42 -5.15
CA ILE A 430 0.52 2.47 -5.76
C ILE A 430 -0.51 2.09 -4.70
N ASN A 431 -1.61 2.83 -4.61
CA ASN A 431 -2.75 2.41 -3.82
C ASN A 431 -3.68 1.56 -4.69
N GLU A 432 -3.83 0.29 -4.35
CA GLU A 432 -4.66 -0.66 -5.09
C GLU A 432 -6.15 -0.26 -5.16
N ASN A 433 -6.60 0.61 -4.25
CA ASN A 433 -8.00 1.03 -4.12
C ASN A 433 -8.28 2.43 -4.70
N ASP A 434 -7.33 3.05 -5.40
CA ASP A 434 -7.54 4.34 -6.05
C ASP A 434 -7.74 4.19 -7.58
N SER A 435 -7.90 5.31 -8.28
CA SER A 435 -8.08 5.31 -9.74
C SER A 435 -6.94 4.64 -10.50
N TYR A 436 -5.72 4.72 -9.99
CA TYR A 436 -4.57 4.08 -10.63
C TYR A 436 -4.52 2.58 -10.35
N GLY A 437 -4.84 2.16 -9.12
CA GLY A 437 -4.99 0.74 -8.78
C GLY A 437 -6.04 0.06 -9.64
N ASN A 438 -7.17 0.73 -9.86
CA ASN A 438 -8.26 0.22 -10.72
C ASN A 438 -7.89 0.10 -12.20
N MET A 439 -6.87 0.82 -12.67
CA MET A 439 -6.37 0.68 -14.05
C MET A 439 -5.49 -0.56 -14.26
N ILE A 440 -5.08 -1.24 -13.19
CA ILE A 440 -4.17 -2.38 -13.27
C ILE A 440 -4.96 -3.66 -13.54
N GLU A 441 -4.53 -4.41 -14.55
CA GLU A 441 -5.02 -5.77 -14.83
C GLU A 441 -4.20 -6.78 -14.02
N SER A 442 -4.87 -7.62 -13.24
CA SER A 442 -4.24 -8.79 -12.62
C SER A 442 -4.14 -9.93 -13.62
N VAL A 443 -2.95 -10.45 -13.82
CA VAL A 443 -2.65 -11.39 -14.91
C VAL A 443 -1.87 -12.61 -14.42
N TYR A 444 -1.95 -13.71 -15.18
CA TYR A 444 -1.08 -14.86 -14.99
C TYR A 444 0.21 -14.65 -15.76
N TYR A 445 1.30 -14.40 -15.01
CA TYR A 445 2.59 -14.11 -15.62
C TYR A 445 3.22 -15.34 -16.25
N ASN A 446 3.97 -15.15 -17.34
CA ASN A 446 4.73 -16.19 -17.99
C ASN A 446 5.95 -16.57 -17.14
N ILE A 447 6.19 -17.86 -16.95
CA ILE A 447 7.27 -18.41 -16.12
C ILE A 447 8.07 -19.52 -16.83
N GLY A 448 8.05 -19.53 -18.15
CA GLY A 448 8.83 -20.50 -18.92
C GLY A 448 10.34 -20.26 -18.73
N ILE A 449 11.10 -21.35 -18.82
CA ILE A 449 12.56 -21.34 -18.64
C ILE A 449 13.24 -21.16 -20.00
N ALA A 450 14.08 -20.13 -20.12
CA ALA A 450 14.79 -19.82 -21.36
C ALA A 450 15.85 -20.88 -21.72
N GLY A 451 16.55 -21.44 -20.72
CA GLY A 451 17.61 -22.42 -20.90
C GLY A 451 18.92 -21.85 -21.48
N SER A 452 18.92 -20.56 -21.84
CA SER A 452 20.08 -19.81 -22.34
C SER A 452 19.84 -18.32 -22.17
N TYR A 453 20.89 -17.57 -21.89
CA TYR A 453 20.87 -16.10 -21.96
C TYR A 453 21.32 -15.57 -23.33
N SER A 454 21.71 -16.45 -24.23
CA SER A 454 22.19 -16.14 -25.58
C SER A 454 21.15 -16.52 -26.64
N LEU A 455 19.98 -15.90 -26.55
CA LEU A 455 18.85 -16.07 -27.46
C LEU A 455 18.49 -14.76 -28.12
N SER A 456 17.83 -14.83 -29.28
CA SER A 456 17.15 -13.66 -29.88
C SER A 456 15.85 -13.34 -29.14
N SER A 457 15.31 -12.15 -29.36
CA SER A 457 14.04 -11.69 -28.73
C SER A 457 12.91 -12.69 -28.93
N SER A 458 12.70 -13.17 -30.16
CA SER A 458 11.65 -14.12 -30.51
C SER A 458 11.86 -15.49 -29.85
N ASN A 459 13.11 -15.93 -29.73
CA ASN A 459 13.43 -17.20 -29.07
C ASN A 459 13.23 -17.12 -27.55
N PHE A 460 13.54 -15.97 -26.92
CA PHE A 460 13.16 -15.73 -25.52
C PHE A 460 11.65 -15.77 -25.35
N TYR A 461 10.93 -15.00 -26.15
CA TYR A 461 9.47 -14.92 -26.09
C TYR A 461 8.83 -16.31 -26.23
N ALA A 462 9.28 -17.10 -27.20
CA ALA A 462 8.79 -18.47 -27.42
C ALA A 462 9.01 -19.41 -26.22
N LYS A 463 10.04 -19.16 -25.40
CA LYS A 463 10.31 -19.94 -24.19
C LYS A 463 9.50 -19.41 -22.99
N GLU A 464 9.42 -18.10 -22.83
CA GLU A 464 8.74 -17.45 -21.72
C GLU A 464 7.26 -17.78 -21.66
N ILE A 465 6.53 -17.80 -22.81
CA ILE A 465 5.08 -17.98 -22.87
C ILE A 465 4.59 -19.40 -22.61
N ILE A 466 5.47 -20.37 -22.45
CA ILE A 466 5.08 -21.78 -22.41
C ILE A 466 4.30 -22.12 -21.14
N LYS A 467 4.73 -21.61 -19.99
CA LYS A 467 4.11 -21.85 -18.70
C LYS A 467 3.68 -20.54 -18.05
N GLN A 468 2.64 -20.60 -17.22
CA GLN A 468 2.12 -19.47 -16.47
C GLN A 468 2.15 -19.74 -14.97
N THR A 469 2.06 -18.67 -14.19
CA THR A 469 1.82 -18.75 -12.74
C THR A 469 0.46 -19.39 -12.46
N SER A 470 0.35 -20.10 -11.34
CA SER A 470 -0.93 -20.68 -10.87
C SER A 470 -1.88 -19.65 -10.29
N GLU A 471 -1.37 -18.48 -9.92
CA GLU A 471 -2.12 -17.37 -9.36
C GLU A 471 -1.84 -16.10 -10.17
N ASN A 472 -2.84 -15.24 -10.32
CA ASN A 472 -2.66 -13.95 -10.93
C ASN A 472 -2.01 -12.97 -9.95
N THR A 473 -1.23 -12.03 -10.49
CA THR A 473 -0.66 -10.91 -9.74
C THR A 473 -0.72 -9.63 -10.57
N SER A 474 -0.65 -8.48 -9.91
CA SER A 474 -0.83 -7.18 -10.56
C SER A 474 0.48 -6.60 -11.09
N ILE A 475 1.60 -6.83 -10.40
CA ILE A 475 2.89 -6.24 -10.73
C ILE A 475 3.94 -7.33 -10.89
N GLY A 476 4.68 -7.28 -11.98
CA GLY A 476 5.82 -8.13 -12.30
C GLY A 476 7.08 -7.34 -12.63
N LEU A 477 7.98 -7.97 -13.37
CA LEU A 477 9.18 -7.38 -13.93
C LEU A 477 9.12 -7.45 -15.47
N MET A 478 10.03 -6.76 -16.17
CA MET A 478 10.17 -6.97 -17.61
C MET A 478 10.68 -8.40 -17.90
N TYR A 479 10.38 -8.88 -19.10
CA TYR A 479 10.97 -10.12 -19.62
C TYR A 479 12.25 -9.84 -20.37
N ALA A 480 13.11 -10.85 -20.51
CA ALA A 480 14.28 -10.79 -21.38
C ALA A 480 13.87 -10.47 -22.83
N SER A 481 12.74 -11.02 -23.30
CA SER A 481 12.19 -10.67 -24.62
C SER A 481 11.79 -9.20 -24.73
N ASP A 482 11.26 -8.57 -23.66
CA ASP A 482 10.91 -7.14 -23.67
C ASP A 482 12.14 -6.27 -23.95
N PHE A 483 13.26 -6.57 -23.27
CA PHE A 483 14.53 -5.89 -23.50
C PHE A 483 14.98 -6.03 -24.97
N GLY A 484 14.90 -7.24 -25.51
CA GLY A 484 15.30 -7.50 -26.88
C GLY A 484 14.39 -6.83 -27.91
N TYR A 485 13.09 -6.84 -27.72
CA TYR A 485 12.15 -6.14 -28.63
C TYR A 485 12.26 -4.62 -28.57
N ALA A 486 12.83 -4.04 -27.51
CA ALA A 486 13.08 -2.60 -27.44
C ALA A 486 14.23 -2.14 -28.35
N ILE A 487 15.06 -3.06 -28.83
CA ILE A 487 16.19 -2.77 -29.71
C ILE A 487 15.71 -2.70 -31.16
N SER A 488 15.85 -1.53 -31.78
CA SER A 488 15.37 -1.32 -33.15
C SER A 488 16.17 -2.12 -34.17
N GLY A 489 15.46 -2.95 -34.95
CA GLY A 489 16.04 -3.70 -36.06
C GLY A 489 17.05 -4.79 -35.68
N TYR A 490 17.14 -5.15 -34.40
CA TYR A 490 18.09 -6.17 -33.95
C TYR A 490 17.43 -7.54 -33.84
N THR A 491 18.04 -8.53 -34.49
CA THR A 491 17.55 -9.91 -34.54
C THR A 491 18.56 -10.92 -33.98
N GLY A 492 19.73 -10.42 -33.53
CA GLY A 492 20.81 -11.24 -33.01
C GLY A 492 20.58 -11.73 -31.58
N ASN A 493 21.59 -12.38 -31.03
CA ASN A 493 21.60 -12.85 -29.66
C ASN A 493 21.74 -11.70 -28.67
N LEU A 494 20.98 -11.76 -27.59
CA LEU A 494 20.93 -10.72 -26.56
C LEU A 494 21.97 -10.88 -25.46
N SER A 495 22.88 -11.86 -25.56
CA SER A 495 23.94 -12.09 -24.56
C SER A 495 24.79 -10.84 -24.35
N TYR A 496 25.19 -10.58 -23.11
CA TYR A 496 26.16 -9.55 -22.76
C TYR A 496 27.48 -9.68 -23.52
N SER A 497 27.92 -10.92 -23.88
CA SER A 497 29.12 -11.16 -24.69
C SER A 497 28.95 -10.69 -26.14
N SER A 498 27.72 -10.46 -26.58
CA SER A 498 27.37 -9.90 -27.89
C SER A 498 26.93 -8.44 -27.78
N ALA A 499 27.11 -7.80 -26.60
CA ALA A 499 26.69 -6.43 -26.36
C ALA A 499 27.30 -5.48 -27.41
N ASN A 500 26.46 -4.58 -27.88
CA ASN A 500 26.81 -3.60 -28.92
C ASN A 500 26.07 -2.26 -28.68
N SER A 501 26.38 -1.28 -29.51
CA SER A 501 25.78 0.03 -29.38
C SER A 501 24.25 0.06 -29.49
N GLN A 502 23.63 -0.86 -30.22
CA GLN A 502 22.16 -0.94 -30.30
C GLN A 502 21.54 -1.41 -28.97
N MET A 503 22.21 -2.36 -28.27
CA MET A 503 21.74 -2.85 -26.97
C MET A 503 21.83 -1.78 -25.88
N VAL A 504 22.92 -0.99 -25.83
CA VAL A 504 23.11 0.05 -24.81
C VAL A 504 22.37 1.34 -25.12
N ASN A 505 22.00 1.56 -26.38
CA ASN A 505 21.27 2.75 -26.80
C ASN A 505 19.75 2.52 -26.92
N ASN A 506 19.23 1.37 -26.48
CA ASN A 506 17.78 1.19 -26.43
C ASN A 506 17.19 1.82 -25.17
N TRP A 507 15.96 2.30 -25.29
CA TRP A 507 15.27 3.05 -24.24
C TRP A 507 14.99 2.23 -22.97
N LEU A 508 14.97 0.89 -23.07
CA LEU A 508 14.65 0.01 -21.94
C LEU A 508 15.88 -0.34 -21.12
N PHE A 509 17.07 -0.07 -21.63
CA PHE A 509 18.32 -0.28 -20.92
C PHE A 509 18.52 0.75 -19.80
N GLY A 510 18.50 0.29 -18.55
CA GLY A 510 18.60 1.12 -17.34
C GLY A 510 20.01 1.51 -16.91
N GLN A 511 21.05 1.19 -17.71
CA GLN A 511 22.48 1.47 -17.44
C GLN A 511 23.02 0.80 -16.15
N GLY A 512 22.34 -0.20 -15.62
CA GLY A 512 22.76 -0.97 -14.44
C GLY A 512 22.24 -2.40 -14.51
N ASP A 513 22.71 -3.23 -13.59
CA ASP A 513 22.21 -4.60 -13.47
C ASP A 513 20.76 -4.55 -12.99
N GLU A 514 19.87 -5.25 -13.69
CA GLU A 514 18.43 -5.21 -13.45
C GLU A 514 17.80 -6.59 -13.59
N TRP A 515 16.94 -6.95 -12.63
CA TRP A 515 16.20 -8.21 -12.70
C TRP A 515 15.16 -8.25 -13.81
N THR A 516 15.09 -9.41 -14.48
CA THR A 516 13.97 -9.73 -15.38
C THR A 516 13.07 -10.81 -14.75
N MET A 517 11.90 -11.00 -15.35
CA MET A 517 10.96 -12.06 -14.99
C MET A 517 11.42 -13.43 -15.51
N THR A 518 12.30 -13.45 -16.50
CA THR A 518 12.71 -14.65 -17.22
C THR A 518 13.64 -15.50 -16.39
N ALA A 519 13.33 -16.78 -16.26
CA ALA A 519 14.25 -17.75 -15.66
C ALA A 519 15.25 -18.28 -16.70
N TYR A 520 16.54 -18.28 -16.36
CA TYR A 520 17.56 -18.97 -17.15
C TYR A 520 17.43 -20.49 -17.01
N ASN A 521 17.38 -20.96 -15.77
CA ASN A 521 17.22 -22.37 -15.42
C ASN A 521 16.42 -22.49 -14.09
N SER A 522 16.38 -23.65 -13.49
CA SER A 522 15.67 -23.87 -12.22
C SER A 522 16.27 -23.13 -11.02
N SER A 523 17.42 -22.51 -11.13
CA SER A 523 18.12 -21.88 -10.00
C SER A 523 18.46 -20.41 -10.22
N ARG A 524 18.46 -19.90 -11.44
CA ARG A 524 18.89 -18.53 -11.74
C ARG A 524 17.91 -17.77 -12.61
N PRO A 525 17.62 -16.49 -12.28
CA PRO A 525 16.94 -15.58 -13.20
C PRO A 525 17.89 -15.11 -14.29
N VAL A 526 17.34 -14.56 -15.37
CA VAL A 526 18.09 -13.75 -16.35
C VAL A 526 18.07 -12.31 -15.87
N ASP A 527 19.18 -11.62 -15.98
CA ASP A 527 19.32 -10.19 -15.69
C ASP A 527 19.79 -9.40 -16.92
N VAL A 528 19.46 -8.11 -16.96
CA VAL A 528 20.09 -7.15 -17.86
C VAL A 528 21.41 -6.73 -17.23
N PHE A 529 22.50 -6.90 -17.95
CA PHE A 529 23.84 -6.64 -17.47
C PHE A 529 24.27 -5.19 -17.71
N HIS A 530 24.99 -4.58 -16.78
CA HIS A 530 25.33 -3.16 -16.82
C HIS A 530 26.20 -2.72 -18.02
N TYR A 531 26.80 -3.63 -18.75
CA TYR A 531 27.47 -3.35 -20.05
C TYR A 531 26.54 -3.49 -21.25
N GLY A 532 25.25 -3.79 -21.03
CA GLY A 532 24.29 -4.10 -22.07
C GLY A 532 24.22 -5.60 -22.37
N GLY A 533 23.03 -6.04 -22.79
CA GLY A 533 22.75 -7.45 -23.04
C GLY A 533 22.30 -8.20 -21.80
N LEU A 534 22.12 -9.52 -21.93
CA LEU A 534 21.54 -10.38 -20.91
C LEU A 534 22.60 -11.33 -20.34
N ALA A 535 22.48 -11.63 -19.06
CA ALA A 535 23.37 -12.52 -18.32
C ALA A 535 22.59 -13.45 -17.38
N ASP A 536 23.29 -14.40 -16.77
CA ASP A 536 22.78 -15.33 -15.74
C ASP A 536 23.79 -15.53 -14.61
N TYR A 537 24.70 -14.59 -14.46
CA TYR A 537 25.86 -14.74 -13.59
C TYR A 537 25.51 -14.81 -12.11
N ASN A 538 24.45 -14.17 -11.70
CA ASN A 538 24.23 -13.92 -10.31
C ASN A 538 23.04 -14.72 -9.78
N ASP A 539 23.23 -15.18 -8.55
CA ASP A 539 22.20 -15.89 -7.82
C ASP A 539 21.08 -14.95 -7.42
N ALA A 540 19.90 -15.46 -7.25
CA ALA A 540 18.69 -14.68 -6.93
C ALA A 540 18.80 -13.85 -5.63
N SER A 541 19.79 -14.13 -4.80
CA SER A 541 20.07 -13.40 -3.55
C SER A 541 20.89 -12.12 -3.72
N TYR A 542 21.39 -11.83 -4.92
CA TYR A 542 22.09 -10.58 -5.23
C TYR A 542 21.14 -9.39 -5.33
N CYS A 543 21.72 -8.19 -5.27
CA CYS A 543 20.99 -6.91 -5.23
C CYS A 543 21.06 -6.23 -6.60
N TYR A 544 19.97 -6.26 -7.35
CA TYR A 544 19.85 -5.61 -8.65
C TYR A 544 18.66 -4.66 -8.68
N ALA A 545 18.69 -3.75 -9.64
CA ALA A 545 17.61 -2.79 -9.85
C ALA A 545 16.27 -3.51 -10.08
N VAL A 546 15.22 -2.97 -9.51
CA VAL A 546 13.84 -3.45 -9.64
C VAL A 546 13.00 -2.33 -10.22
N ARG A 547 12.54 -2.50 -11.47
CA ARG A 547 11.53 -1.64 -12.09
C ARG A 547 10.19 -2.39 -12.17
N PRO A 548 9.15 -1.89 -11.46
CA PRO A 548 7.82 -2.47 -11.56
C PRO A 548 7.29 -2.44 -12.99
N VAL A 549 6.68 -3.53 -13.40
CA VAL A 549 5.97 -3.68 -14.68
C VAL A 549 4.55 -4.12 -14.41
N LEU A 550 3.59 -3.52 -15.08
CA LEU A 550 2.18 -3.87 -14.96
C LEU A 550 1.46 -3.81 -16.31
N TYR A 551 0.31 -4.45 -16.35
CA TYR A 551 -0.60 -4.42 -17.48
C TYR A 551 -1.80 -3.54 -17.13
N LEU A 552 -2.24 -2.74 -18.09
CA LEU A 552 -3.40 -1.87 -17.92
C LEU A 552 -4.67 -2.56 -18.41
N GLN A 553 -5.78 -2.26 -17.77
CA GLN A 553 -7.12 -2.67 -18.19
C GLN A 553 -7.39 -2.26 -19.65
N SER A 554 -8.20 -3.03 -20.37
CA SER A 554 -8.45 -2.83 -21.81
C SER A 554 -9.16 -1.50 -22.15
N ASN A 555 -9.86 -0.92 -21.18
CA ASN A 555 -10.61 0.34 -21.31
C ASN A 555 -9.80 1.60 -20.93
N VAL A 556 -8.54 1.43 -20.55
CA VAL A 556 -7.68 2.59 -20.24
C VAL A 556 -7.42 3.41 -21.48
N SER A 557 -7.68 4.70 -21.37
CA SER A 557 -7.62 5.67 -22.45
C SER A 557 -6.56 6.75 -22.20
N LYS A 558 -5.96 7.23 -23.26
CA LYS A 558 -5.16 8.46 -23.28
C LYS A 558 -6.11 9.65 -23.22
N LEU A 559 -5.96 10.50 -22.24
CA LEU A 559 -6.71 11.75 -22.09
C LEU A 559 -5.99 12.93 -22.73
N SER A 560 -4.67 13.02 -22.53
CA SER A 560 -3.83 14.09 -23.06
C SER A 560 -2.38 13.64 -23.24
N GLY A 561 -1.51 14.56 -23.64
CA GLY A 561 -0.09 14.30 -23.85
C GLY A 561 0.22 13.73 -25.24
N ASP A 562 1.50 13.74 -25.60
CA ASP A 562 2.01 13.21 -26.87
C ASP A 562 3.01 12.06 -26.69
N GLY A 563 3.22 11.63 -25.44
CA GLY A 563 4.12 10.53 -25.06
C GLY A 563 5.58 10.93 -24.96
N THR A 564 5.91 12.22 -25.12
CA THR A 564 7.25 12.71 -24.80
C THR A 564 7.46 12.80 -23.28
N MET A 565 8.72 12.88 -22.83
CA MET A 565 9.01 13.07 -21.41
C MET A 565 8.43 14.40 -20.87
N ALA A 566 8.41 15.45 -21.69
CA ALA A 566 7.87 16.77 -21.33
C ALA A 566 6.33 16.79 -21.31
N SER A 567 5.69 15.92 -22.08
CA SER A 567 4.24 15.83 -22.24
C SER A 567 3.81 14.33 -22.24
N PRO A 568 3.99 13.61 -21.13
CA PRO A 568 3.63 12.20 -21.06
C PRO A 568 2.13 12.01 -21.26
N TYR A 569 1.73 10.85 -21.76
CA TYR A 569 0.31 10.51 -21.84
C TYR A 569 -0.30 10.52 -20.42
N THR A 570 -1.38 11.26 -20.23
CA THR A 570 -2.23 11.13 -19.04
C THR A 570 -3.32 10.12 -19.31
N LEU A 571 -3.64 9.31 -18.30
CA LEU A 571 -4.56 8.19 -18.45
C LEU A 571 -5.88 8.42 -17.72
N GLY A 572 -6.92 7.76 -18.21
CA GLY A 572 -8.23 7.64 -17.57
C GLY A 572 -8.94 6.37 -18.03
N MET A 573 -10.01 6.00 -17.33
CA MET A 573 -10.91 4.90 -17.70
C MET A 573 -12.29 5.46 -18.02
#